data_6e8462e2cce56e26032e894010ebf4b2
#
_entry.id   6e8462e2cce56e26032e894010ebf4b2
#
_cell.length_a   1.000
_cell.length_b   1.000
_cell.length_c   1.000
_cell.angle_alpha   90.00
_cell.angle_beta   90.00
_cell.angle_gamma   90.00
#
_symmetry.space_group_name_H-M   'P 1'
#
loop_
_entity.id
_entity.type
_entity.pdbx_description
1 polymer ?
#
loop_
_entity_poly.entity_id
_entity_poly.type
_entity_poly.pdbx_seq_one_letter_code
_entity_poly.pdbx_strand_id
1 'polypeptide(L)'
;MRVGVDILKHQLAFVESTATHTGLIGGYGSGKSFAGVLKTTLMKLKYPSIPVAYYLPTYGLIEDVAIPKFAELLTNMNIPYVLNQSKHFFNTKYGKIILRSMSNPERIVGYEVGYSLIDETDILSKDAMSDVFVKIIARNRCQLPNGDKNKTDVVGTPEGFKWAYEFFVTKTKANRKMIKGKTLDNPFIPEEYIETLSDIYTPQQLEAYLNGEFVNLTSGNVYHHFDRIENNSIREIQPNDVLHIGMDFNITKMNAVIHVIDGNIKTAVAEIVNAYDTFEMVEIIKQKHPNHS
;
A
#
# COMPACT_ATOMS: atom_id res chain seq x y z
N MET A 1 -21.20 -25.53 -15.33
CA MET A 1 -20.14 -25.06 -16.25
C MET A 1 -18.93 -24.67 -15.40
N ARG A 2 -17.76 -25.26 -15.62
CA ARG A 2 -16.52 -24.85 -14.95
C ARG A 2 -15.89 -23.79 -15.85
N VAL A 3 -15.71 -22.58 -15.35
CA VAL A 3 -14.95 -21.53 -16.04
C VAL A 3 -13.54 -21.61 -15.50
N GLY A 4 -12.59 -22.00 -16.34
CA GLY A 4 -11.16 -21.95 -16.01
C GLY A 4 -10.67 -20.51 -16.17
N VAL A 5 -9.95 -20.00 -15.18
CA VAL A 5 -9.22 -18.74 -15.27
C VAL A 5 -7.75 -19.07 -15.04
N ASP A 6 -6.93 -18.80 -16.02
CA ASP A 6 -5.47 -18.94 -15.88
C ASP A 6 -4.95 -17.83 -14.96
N ILE A 7 -4.23 -18.26 -13.92
CA ILE A 7 -3.76 -17.33 -12.90
C ILE A 7 -2.31 -17.66 -12.50
N LEU A 8 -1.51 -16.64 -12.27
CA LEU A 8 -0.12 -16.77 -11.89
C LEU A 8 0.02 -17.15 -10.42
N LYS A 9 1.16 -17.74 -10.03
CA LYS A 9 1.39 -18.21 -8.65
C LYS A 9 1.14 -17.13 -7.58
N HIS A 10 1.65 -15.93 -7.79
CA HIS A 10 1.46 -14.82 -6.84
C HIS A 10 0.00 -14.33 -6.80
N GLN A 11 -0.71 -14.38 -7.95
CA GLN A 11 -2.13 -14.05 -8.00
C GLN A 11 -2.96 -15.10 -7.25
N LEU A 12 -2.65 -16.40 -7.41
CA LEU A 12 -3.30 -17.48 -6.67
C LEU A 12 -3.08 -17.30 -5.16
N ALA A 13 -1.83 -17.09 -4.75
CA ALA A 13 -1.50 -16.86 -3.34
C ALA A 13 -2.24 -15.65 -2.74
N PHE A 14 -2.46 -14.59 -3.55
CA PHE A 14 -3.24 -13.43 -3.16
C PHE A 14 -4.74 -13.76 -3.03
N VAL A 15 -5.31 -14.42 -4.02
CA VAL A 15 -6.73 -14.78 -4.03
C VAL A 15 -7.09 -15.71 -2.86
N GLU A 16 -6.26 -16.70 -2.58
CA GLU A 16 -6.49 -17.69 -1.51
C GLU A 16 -6.14 -17.18 -0.11
N SER A 17 -5.50 -16.02 0.01
CA SER A 17 -5.09 -15.51 1.32
C SER A 17 -6.26 -15.31 2.27
N THR A 18 -6.09 -15.84 3.49
CA THR A 18 -7.07 -15.73 4.58
C THR A 18 -6.80 -14.57 5.53
N ALA A 19 -5.69 -13.85 5.39
CA ALA A 19 -5.36 -12.69 6.22
C ALA A 19 -6.45 -11.61 6.11
N THR A 20 -6.60 -10.79 7.16
CA THR A 20 -7.55 -9.67 7.18
C THR A 20 -7.13 -8.60 6.16
N HIS A 21 -5.83 -8.41 5.99
CA HIS A 21 -5.27 -7.48 5.02
C HIS A 21 -4.19 -8.20 4.22
N THR A 22 -4.42 -8.39 2.93
CA THR A 22 -3.43 -8.95 2.02
C THR A 22 -3.01 -7.90 0.99
N GLY A 23 -1.71 -7.64 0.89
CA GLY A 23 -1.12 -6.82 -0.17
C GLY A 23 -0.55 -7.70 -1.28
N LEU A 24 -0.91 -7.45 -2.54
CA LEU A 24 -0.16 -7.92 -3.70
C LEU A 24 0.59 -6.73 -4.28
N ILE A 25 1.85 -6.62 -3.92
CA ILE A 25 2.74 -5.55 -4.34
C ILE A 25 3.67 -6.09 -5.42
N GLY A 26 3.76 -5.40 -6.54
CA GLY A 26 4.55 -5.96 -7.64
C GLY A 26 4.80 -4.99 -8.77
N GLY A 27 5.65 -5.44 -9.71
CA GLY A 27 6.05 -4.66 -10.89
C GLY A 27 4.91 -4.38 -11.87
N TYR A 28 5.15 -3.44 -12.79
CA TYR A 28 4.22 -3.16 -13.88
C TYR A 28 3.98 -4.42 -14.73
N GLY A 29 2.74 -4.63 -15.14
CA GLY A 29 2.39 -5.81 -15.94
C GLY A 29 2.37 -7.14 -15.18
N SER A 30 2.69 -7.21 -13.88
CA SER A 30 2.62 -8.46 -13.10
C SER A 30 1.19 -9.00 -12.86
N GLY A 31 0.16 -8.32 -13.37
CA GLY A 31 -1.24 -8.76 -13.27
C GLY A 31 -1.92 -8.49 -11.93
N LYS A 32 -1.42 -7.52 -11.14
CA LYS A 32 -1.98 -7.13 -9.83
C LYS A 32 -3.45 -6.71 -9.91
N SER A 33 -3.78 -5.76 -10.77
CA SER A 33 -5.14 -5.24 -10.92
C SER A 33 -6.12 -6.34 -11.37
N PHE A 34 -5.67 -7.27 -12.26
CA PHE A 34 -6.46 -8.44 -12.62
C PHE A 34 -6.76 -9.32 -11.39
N ALA A 35 -5.73 -9.62 -10.58
CA ALA A 35 -5.92 -10.38 -9.33
C ALA A 35 -6.86 -9.67 -8.35
N GLY A 36 -6.80 -8.34 -8.27
CA GLY A 36 -7.69 -7.51 -7.47
C GLY A 36 -9.15 -7.60 -7.93
N VAL A 37 -9.39 -7.46 -9.24
CA VAL A 37 -10.72 -7.58 -9.84
C VAL A 37 -11.27 -9.01 -9.67
N LEU A 38 -10.43 -10.02 -9.89
CA LEU A 38 -10.80 -11.43 -9.71
C LEU A 38 -11.20 -11.69 -8.25
N LYS A 39 -10.35 -11.32 -7.28
CA LYS A 39 -10.65 -11.53 -5.85
C LYS A 39 -11.91 -10.80 -5.42
N THR A 40 -12.12 -9.55 -5.86
CA THR A 40 -13.34 -8.80 -5.58
C THR A 40 -14.57 -9.50 -6.13
N THR A 41 -14.48 -10.04 -7.34
CA THR A 41 -15.56 -10.81 -7.97
C THR A 41 -15.84 -12.10 -7.20
N LEU A 42 -14.80 -12.84 -6.81
CA LEU A 42 -14.97 -14.07 -6.02
C LEU A 42 -15.56 -13.78 -4.63
N MET A 43 -15.20 -12.70 -3.98
CA MET A 43 -15.81 -12.27 -2.73
C MET A 43 -17.27 -11.89 -2.92
N LYS A 44 -17.64 -11.29 -4.06
CA LYS A 44 -19.05 -11.04 -4.43
C LYS A 44 -19.83 -12.33 -4.60
N LEU A 45 -19.25 -13.34 -5.23
CA LEU A 45 -19.87 -14.66 -5.40
C LEU A 45 -20.00 -15.42 -4.07
N LYS A 46 -18.97 -15.31 -3.21
CA LYS A 46 -18.98 -15.95 -1.88
C LYS A 46 -20.06 -15.36 -0.96
N TYR A 47 -20.31 -14.05 -1.05
CA TYR A 47 -21.27 -13.33 -0.22
C TYR A 47 -22.33 -12.62 -1.08
N PRO A 48 -23.29 -13.37 -1.66
CA PRO A 48 -24.38 -12.78 -2.43
C PRO A 48 -25.16 -11.79 -1.56
N SER A 49 -25.66 -10.72 -2.18
CA SER A 49 -26.40 -9.63 -1.56
C SER A 49 -25.59 -8.67 -0.66
N ILE A 50 -24.42 -9.06 -0.17
CA ILE A 50 -23.55 -8.15 0.61
C ILE A 50 -22.70 -7.33 -0.37
N PRO A 51 -22.77 -6.00 -0.37
CA PRO A 51 -21.97 -5.17 -1.29
C PRO A 51 -20.48 -5.36 -1.06
N VAL A 52 -19.70 -5.29 -2.14
CA VAL A 52 -18.23 -5.23 -2.13
C VAL A 52 -17.79 -3.96 -2.81
N ALA A 53 -16.62 -3.42 -2.45
CA ALA A 53 -16.10 -2.21 -3.04
C ALA A 53 -14.67 -2.37 -3.58
N TYR A 54 -14.39 -1.64 -4.65
CA TYR A 54 -13.10 -1.52 -5.30
C TYR A 54 -12.75 -0.04 -5.39
N TYR A 55 -11.57 0.33 -4.92
CA TYR A 55 -11.13 1.71 -4.81
C TYR A 55 -9.91 1.96 -5.70
N LEU A 56 -9.92 3.09 -6.40
CA LEU A 56 -8.80 3.60 -7.21
C LEU A 56 -8.53 5.07 -6.89
N PRO A 57 -7.33 5.60 -7.16
CA PRO A 57 -6.98 6.98 -6.87
C PRO A 57 -7.94 8.00 -7.47
N THR A 58 -8.36 7.84 -8.71
CA THR A 58 -9.21 8.81 -9.44
C THR A 58 -10.38 8.15 -10.14
N TYR A 59 -11.38 8.94 -10.52
CA TYR A 59 -12.49 8.46 -11.36
C TYR A 59 -12.03 8.10 -12.78
N GLY A 60 -11.04 8.82 -13.35
CA GLY A 60 -10.44 8.43 -14.63
C GLY A 60 -9.90 7.01 -14.62
N LEU A 61 -9.15 6.63 -13.57
CA LEU A 61 -8.66 5.26 -13.42
C LEU A 61 -9.79 4.24 -13.22
N ILE A 62 -10.90 4.63 -12.62
CA ILE A 62 -12.08 3.75 -12.52
C ILE A 62 -12.65 3.49 -13.91
N GLU A 63 -12.81 4.53 -14.73
CA GLU A 63 -13.39 4.44 -16.07
C GLU A 63 -12.47 3.72 -17.05
N ASP A 64 -11.16 4.02 -17.00
CA ASP A 64 -10.19 3.50 -17.95
C ASP A 64 -9.67 2.10 -17.58
N VAL A 65 -9.65 1.76 -16.30
CA VAL A 65 -9.01 0.52 -15.82
C VAL A 65 -9.99 -0.44 -15.17
N ALA A 66 -10.73 -0.01 -14.12
CA ALA A 66 -11.57 -0.92 -13.36
C ALA A 66 -12.81 -1.37 -14.15
N ILE A 67 -13.55 -0.45 -14.77
CA ILE A 67 -14.77 -0.77 -15.48
C ILE A 67 -14.51 -1.78 -16.61
N PRO A 68 -13.54 -1.58 -17.51
CA PRO A 68 -13.26 -2.56 -18.57
C PRO A 68 -12.87 -3.93 -18.02
N LYS A 69 -11.99 -3.99 -17.01
CA LYS A 69 -11.55 -5.26 -16.42
C LYS A 69 -12.68 -6.03 -15.74
N PHE A 70 -13.55 -5.34 -14.98
CA PHE A 70 -14.74 -5.98 -14.39
C PHE A 70 -15.72 -6.45 -15.46
N ALA A 71 -15.97 -5.64 -16.49
CA ALA A 71 -16.86 -5.99 -17.59
C ALA A 71 -16.37 -7.24 -18.33
N GLU A 72 -15.10 -7.29 -18.67
CA GLU A 72 -14.46 -8.44 -19.30
C GLU A 72 -14.55 -9.70 -18.43
N LEU A 73 -14.14 -9.61 -17.16
CA LEU A 73 -14.13 -10.76 -16.25
C LEU A 73 -15.56 -11.29 -16.02
N LEU A 74 -16.53 -10.40 -15.75
CA LEU A 74 -17.93 -10.80 -15.54
C LEU A 74 -18.52 -11.48 -16.79
N THR A 75 -18.19 -10.96 -17.98
CA THR A 75 -18.61 -11.56 -19.25
C THR A 75 -17.98 -12.95 -19.42
N ASN A 76 -16.68 -13.09 -19.21
CA ASN A 76 -15.96 -14.36 -19.34
C ASN A 76 -16.45 -15.40 -18.32
N MET A 77 -16.88 -14.97 -17.13
CA MET A 77 -17.49 -15.82 -16.11
C MET A 77 -18.99 -16.09 -16.35
N ASN A 78 -19.60 -15.57 -17.44
CA ASN A 78 -21.03 -15.64 -17.71
C ASN A 78 -21.88 -15.11 -16.55
N ILE A 79 -21.47 -14.01 -15.91
CA ILE A 79 -22.21 -13.32 -14.87
C ILE A 79 -22.93 -12.11 -15.48
N PRO A 80 -24.25 -12.14 -15.64
CA PRO A 80 -25.01 -11.00 -16.14
C PRO A 80 -24.87 -9.80 -15.19
N TYR A 81 -24.72 -8.63 -15.77
CA TYR A 81 -24.60 -7.37 -15.01
C TYR A 81 -25.27 -6.20 -15.72
N VAL A 82 -25.60 -5.19 -14.94
CA VAL A 82 -25.96 -3.85 -15.42
C VAL A 82 -24.98 -2.86 -14.81
N LEU A 83 -24.25 -2.14 -15.68
CA LEU A 83 -23.34 -1.08 -15.25
C LEU A 83 -24.10 0.25 -15.10
N ASN A 84 -24.03 0.84 -13.93
CA ASN A 84 -24.43 2.23 -13.73
C ASN A 84 -23.18 3.12 -13.80
N GLN A 85 -22.96 3.72 -14.96
CA GLN A 85 -21.77 4.55 -15.20
C GLN A 85 -21.75 5.80 -14.31
N SER A 86 -22.88 6.50 -14.13
CA SER A 86 -22.94 7.75 -13.36
C SER A 86 -22.71 7.54 -11.87
N LYS A 87 -23.05 6.38 -11.33
CA LYS A 87 -22.85 6.04 -9.91
C LYS A 87 -21.72 5.05 -9.68
N HIS A 88 -21.03 4.64 -10.73
CA HIS A 88 -19.87 3.74 -10.71
C HIS A 88 -20.12 2.46 -9.91
N PHE A 89 -21.06 1.62 -10.35
CA PHE A 89 -21.27 0.29 -9.80
C PHE A 89 -21.77 -0.70 -10.83
N PHE A 90 -21.40 -1.96 -10.67
CA PHE A 90 -22.02 -3.09 -11.34
C PHE A 90 -23.10 -3.67 -10.47
N ASN A 91 -24.29 -3.87 -11.04
CA ASN A 91 -25.37 -4.60 -10.42
C ASN A 91 -25.45 -5.99 -11.06
N THR A 92 -25.11 -7.02 -10.30
CA THR A 92 -25.15 -8.42 -10.74
C THR A 92 -26.28 -9.16 -10.05
N LYS A 93 -26.62 -10.37 -10.51
CA LYS A 93 -27.57 -11.23 -9.79
C LYS A 93 -27.13 -11.61 -8.38
N TYR A 94 -25.84 -11.42 -8.07
CA TYR A 94 -25.26 -11.64 -6.73
C TYR A 94 -25.18 -10.37 -5.88
N GLY A 95 -25.63 -9.22 -6.41
CA GLY A 95 -25.59 -7.91 -5.74
C GLY A 95 -24.56 -6.96 -6.32
N LYS A 96 -24.26 -5.89 -5.58
CA LYS A 96 -23.46 -4.76 -6.08
C LYS A 96 -21.96 -4.94 -5.91
N ILE A 97 -21.22 -4.55 -6.96
CA ILE A 97 -19.78 -4.24 -6.91
C ILE A 97 -19.67 -2.73 -7.07
N ILE A 98 -19.24 -2.04 -6.04
CA ILE A 98 -19.17 -0.58 -5.97
C ILE A 98 -17.77 -0.13 -6.31
N LEU A 99 -17.61 0.82 -7.24
CA LEU A 99 -16.33 1.43 -7.59
C LEU A 99 -16.27 2.84 -7.00
N ARG A 100 -15.19 3.21 -6.33
CA ARG A 100 -15.04 4.53 -5.70
C ARG A 100 -13.65 5.10 -5.91
N SER A 101 -13.61 6.40 -6.13
CA SER A 101 -12.37 7.17 -6.15
C SER A 101 -11.91 7.51 -4.74
N MET A 102 -10.59 7.49 -4.55
CA MET A 102 -9.92 7.92 -3.33
C MET A 102 -9.53 9.41 -3.34
N SER A 103 -9.70 10.11 -4.45
CA SER A 103 -9.30 11.52 -4.61
C SER A 103 -10.01 12.48 -3.63
N ASN A 104 -11.18 12.09 -3.15
CA ASN A 104 -11.91 12.86 -2.15
C ASN A 104 -12.41 11.94 -1.03
N PRO A 105 -11.63 11.78 0.05
CA PRO A 105 -11.96 10.92 1.17
C PRO A 105 -13.31 11.24 1.84
N GLU A 106 -13.76 12.49 1.78
CA GLU A 106 -15.04 12.93 2.32
C GLU A 106 -16.24 12.24 1.66
N ARG A 107 -16.07 11.76 0.42
CA ARG A 107 -17.11 11.05 -0.34
C ARG A 107 -17.15 9.55 -0.07
N ILE A 108 -16.23 9.02 0.75
CA ILE A 108 -16.25 7.61 1.19
C ILE A 108 -17.25 7.46 2.35
N VAL A 109 -18.50 7.78 2.08
CA VAL A 109 -19.61 7.78 3.05
C VAL A 109 -20.90 7.27 2.40
N GLY A 110 -21.90 6.94 3.22
CA GLY A 110 -23.25 6.64 2.76
C GLY A 110 -23.47 5.21 2.20
N TYR A 111 -22.52 4.29 2.43
CA TYR A 111 -22.64 2.88 2.06
C TYR A 111 -21.87 1.99 3.05
N GLU A 112 -22.22 0.70 3.05
CA GLU A 112 -21.53 -0.33 3.82
C GLU A 112 -21.19 -1.50 2.89
N VAL A 113 -20.06 -2.14 3.15
CA VAL A 113 -19.57 -3.28 2.38
C VAL A 113 -19.05 -4.38 3.28
N GLY A 114 -18.99 -5.60 2.77
CA GLY A 114 -18.39 -6.75 3.46
C GLY A 114 -16.95 -7.05 3.03
N TYR A 115 -16.53 -6.45 1.92
CA TYR A 115 -15.16 -6.59 1.39
C TYR A 115 -14.74 -5.31 0.67
N SER A 116 -13.49 -4.94 0.84
CA SER A 116 -12.87 -3.79 0.17
C SER A 116 -11.57 -4.20 -0.49
N LEU A 117 -11.35 -3.74 -1.72
CA LEU A 117 -10.07 -3.82 -2.40
C LEU A 117 -9.62 -2.41 -2.77
N ILE A 118 -8.35 -2.10 -2.51
CA ILE A 118 -7.73 -0.82 -2.81
C ILE A 118 -6.63 -1.07 -3.84
N ASP A 119 -6.73 -0.42 -4.99
CA ASP A 119 -5.77 -0.53 -6.08
C ASP A 119 -4.96 0.77 -6.20
N GLU A 120 -3.67 0.64 -6.52
CA GLU A 120 -2.71 1.73 -6.72
C GLU A 120 -2.55 2.65 -5.49
N THR A 121 -2.33 2.05 -4.31
CA THR A 121 -2.23 2.77 -3.04
C THR A 121 -1.12 3.82 -2.99
N ASP A 122 0.03 3.54 -3.60
CA ASP A 122 1.21 4.38 -3.47
C ASP A 122 1.25 5.55 -4.48
N ILE A 123 0.22 5.69 -5.34
CA ILE A 123 -0.01 6.92 -6.12
C ILE A 123 -0.34 8.09 -5.17
N LEU A 124 -1.08 7.83 -4.10
CA LEU A 124 -1.35 8.83 -3.08
C LEU A 124 -0.11 9.07 -2.21
N SER A 125 -0.06 10.25 -1.58
CA SER A 125 0.91 10.47 -0.51
C SER A 125 0.61 9.54 0.67
N LYS A 126 1.61 9.27 1.50
CA LYS A 126 1.49 8.39 2.66
C LYS A 126 0.37 8.84 3.61
N ASP A 127 0.28 10.14 3.89
CA ASP A 127 -0.72 10.71 4.80
C ASP A 127 -2.12 10.62 4.18
N ALA A 128 -2.28 11.03 2.93
CA ALA A 128 -3.56 10.93 2.22
C ALA A 128 -4.07 9.48 2.17
N MET A 129 -3.19 8.49 1.91
CA MET A 129 -3.58 7.10 1.90
C MET A 129 -3.97 6.60 3.30
N SER A 130 -3.30 7.07 4.35
CA SER A 130 -3.66 6.74 5.73
C SER A 130 -5.07 7.22 6.08
N ASP A 131 -5.41 8.45 5.71
CA ASP A 131 -6.75 9.01 5.93
C ASP A 131 -7.83 8.26 5.16
N VAL A 132 -7.57 7.96 3.88
CA VAL A 132 -8.46 7.16 3.03
C VAL A 132 -8.68 5.78 3.62
N PHE A 133 -7.60 5.10 4.05
CA PHE A 133 -7.67 3.75 4.59
C PHE A 133 -8.57 3.66 5.82
N VAL A 134 -8.47 4.61 6.75
CA VAL A 134 -9.34 4.68 7.93
C VAL A 134 -10.81 4.80 7.53
N LYS A 135 -11.13 5.64 6.53
CA LYS A 135 -12.50 5.81 6.03
C LYS A 135 -13.03 4.55 5.34
N ILE A 136 -12.20 3.87 4.54
CA ILE A 136 -12.56 2.59 3.90
C ILE A 136 -12.86 1.51 4.95
N ILE A 137 -11.99 1.37 5.96
CA ILE A 137 -12.21 0.42 7.07
C ILE A 137 -13.54 0.71 7.78
N ALA A 138 -13.87 1.98 8.01
CA ALA A 138 -15.15 2.35 8.62
C ALA A 138 -16.38 2.00 7.76
N ARG A 139 -16.22 1.79 6.45
CA ARG A 139 -17.30 1.30 5.55
C ARG A 139 -17.37 -0.22 5.50
N ASN A 140 -16.29 -0.92 5.79
CA ASN A 140 -16.17 -2.37 5.69
C ASN A 140 -16.73 -3.07 6.93
N ARG A 141 -18.03 -2.93 7.18
CA ARG A 141 -18.71 -3.34 8.41
C ARG A 141 -20.01 -4.14 8.22
N CYS A 142 -20.32 -4.59 6.99
CA CYS A 142 -21.43 -5.52 6.80
C CYS A 142 -21.14 -6.80 7.58
N GLN A 143 -22.15 -7.32 8.28
CA GLN A 143 -22.04 -8.62 8.93
C GLN A 143 -21.98 -9.72 7.87
N LEU A 144 -20.90 -10.49 7.88
CA LEU A 144 -20.74 -11.63 6.97
C LEU A 144 -21.35 -12.89 7.58
N PRO A 145 -21.87 -13.83 6.73
CA PRO A 145 -22.36 -15.13 7.18
C PRO A 145 -21.26 -15.94 7.89
N ASN A 146 -21.70 -16.89 8.74
CA ASN A 146 -20.83 -17.86 9.42
C ASN A 146 -19.75 -17.26 10.32
N GLY A 147 -19.87 -16.00 10.73
CA GLY A 147 -18.86 -15.31 11.54
C GLY A 147 -17.57 -14.97 10.78
N ASP A 148 -17.60 -15.03 9.46
CA ASP A 148 -16.46 -14.62 8.63
C ASP A 148 -16.10 -13.15 8.91
N LYS A 149 -14.79 -12.84 8.86
CA LYS A 149 -14.29 -11.47 9.09
C LYS A 149 -14.24 -10.68 7.79
N ASN A 150 -14.60 -9.40 7.88
CA ASN A 150 -14.41 -8.46 6.79
C ASN A 150 -12.92 -8.34 6.45
N LYS A 151 -12.63 -8.25 5.16
CA LYS A 151 -11.26 -8.11 4.66
C LYS A 151 -11.10 -6.83 3.85
N THR A 152 -9.92 -6.26 3.94
CA THR A 152 -9.51 -5.13 3.08
C THR A 152 -8.17 -5.49 2.49
N ASP A 153 -8.16 -5.78 1.20
CA ASP A 153 -6.97 -6.17 0.47
C ASP A 153 -6.47 -5.01 -0.39
N VAL A 154 -5.20 -5.07 -0.76
CA VAL A 154 -4.48 -4.00 -1.44
C VAL A 154 -3.72 -4.58 -2.61
N VAL A 155 -3.74 -3.88 -3.74
CA VAL A 155 -2.84 -4.17 -4.85
C VAL A 155 -2.17 -2.86 -5.29
N GLY A 156 -0.93 -2.93 -5.76
CA GLY A 156 -0.23 -1.72 -6.21
C GLY A 156 1.23 -1.94 -6.58
N THR A 157 1.80 -0.95 -7.25
CA THR A 157 3.22 -0.90 -7.56
C THR A 157 3.93 -0.10 -6.46
N PRO A 158 5.10 -0.52 -5.98
CA PRO A 158 5.82 0.23 -4.95
C PRO A 158 6.36 1.54 -5.52
N GLU A 159 5.99 2.66 -4.91
CA GLU A 159 6.47 4.00 -5.25
C GLU A 159 7.38 4.55 -4.14
N GLY A 160 8.43 3.80 -3.82
CA GLY A 160 9.31 4.10 -2.71
C GLY A 160 8.80 3.58 -1.37
N PHE A 161 9.23 4.21 -0.29
CA PHE A 161 8.87 3.81 1.08
C PHE A 161 7.60 4.53 1.57
N LYS A 162 6.52 4.46 0.76
CA LYS A 162 5.25 5.10 1.08
C LYS A 162 4.37 4.25 2.00
N TRP A 163 3.05 4.38 1.86
CA TRP A 163 2.08 3.77 2.77
C TRP A 163 2.12 2.24 2.76
N ALA A 164 2.23 1.62 1.58
CA ALA A 164 2.27 0.16 1.47
C ALA A 164 3.48 -0.44 2.19
N TYR A 165 4.67 0.19 2.06
CA TYR A 165 5.85 -0.21 2.81
C TYR A 165 5.64 -0.11 4.33
N GLU A 166 5.14 1.02 4.80
CA GLU A 166 4.89 1.19 6.24
C GLU A 166 3.89 0.18 6.76
N PHE A 167 2.79 -0.03 6.04
CA PHE A 167 1.72 -0.90 6.48
C PHE A 167 2.10 -2.38 6.51
N PHE A 168 2.81 -2.87 5.49
CA PHE A 168 3.11 -4.29 5.35
C PHE A 168 4.51 -4.70 5.84
N VAL A 169 5.48 -3.79 5.87
CA VAL A 169 6.88 -4.09 6.19
C VAL A 169 7.25 -3.56 7.56
N THR A 170 7.16 -2.24 7.80
CA THR A 170 7.64 -1.66 9.07
C THR A 170 6.65 -1.81 10.22
N LYS A 171 5.35 -1.68 9.97
CA LYS A 171 4.29 -1.86 10.96
C LYS A 171 3.56 -3.18 10.77
N THR A 172 4.31 -4.25 10.56
CA THR A 172 3.71 -5.57 10.32
C THR A 172 2.94 -6.08 11.54
N LYS A 173 1.87 -6.84 11.29
CA LYS A 173 1.03 -7.49 12.30
C LYS A 173 0.61 -8.86 11.79
N ALA A 174 0.27 -9.78 12.70
CA ALA A 174 -0.12 -11.16 12.36
C ALA A 174 -1.32 -11.25 11.39
N ASN A 175 -2.17 -10.23 11.34
CA ASN A 175 -3.32 -10.16 10.43
C ASN A 175 -3.01 -9.54 9.06
N ARG A 176 -1.74 -9.22 8.76
CA ARG A 176 -1.27 -8.64 7.51
C ARG A 176 -0.37 -9.62 6.78
N LYS A 177 -0.57 -9.75 5.48
CA LYS A 177 0.26 -10.59 4.61
C LYS A 177 0.61 -9.81 3.35
N MET A 178 1.88 -9.79 3.00
CA MET A 178 2.34 -9.24 1.73
C MET A 178 2.78 -10.36 0.79
N ILE A 179 2.42 -10.23 -0.46
CA ILE A 179 2.79 -11.11 -1.55
C ILE A 179 3.44 -10.24 -2.62
N LYS A 180 4.58 -10.67 -3.14
CA LYS A 180 5.28 -9.98 -4.23
C LYS A 180 4.93 -10.61 -5.56
N GLY A 181 4.78 -9.77 -6.59
CA GLY A 181 4.59 -10.18 -7.98
C GLY A 181 5.62 -9.51 -8.87
N LYS A 182 6.41 -10.30 -9.60
CA LYS A 182 7.38 -9.77 -10.57
C LYS A 182 6.75 -9.67 -11.95
N THR A 183 7.18 -8.68 -12.74
CA THR A 183 6.78 -8.54 -14.15
C THR A 183 7.17 -9.79 -14.93
N LEU A 184 8.39 -10.30 -14.71
CA LEU A 184 8.92 -11.50 -15.37
C LEU A 184 8.14 -12.78 -15.07
N ASP A 185 7.36 -12.84 -14.01
CA ASP A 185 6.49 -13.99 -13.72
C ASP A 185 5.24 -14.04 -14.62
N ASN A 186 5.00 -12.98 -15.40
CA ASN A 186 3.86 -12.91 -16.30
C ASN A 186 4.27 -13.27 -17.74
N PRO A 187 3.92 -14.47 -18.23
CA PRO A 187 4.31 -14.93 -19.56
C PRO A 187 3.59 -14.18 -20.71
N PHE A 188 2.63 -13.32 -20.40
CA PHE A 188 1.90 -12.53 -21.40
C PHE A 188 2.56 -11.17 -21.69
N ILE A 189 3.65 -10.84 -21.00
CA ILE A 189 4.40 -9.60 -21.22
C ILE A 189 5.42 -9.85 -22.33
N PRO A 190 5.43 -9.05 -23.40
CA PRO A 190 6.45 -9.16 -24.46
C PRO A 190 7.86 -8.89 -23.92
N GLU A 191 8.85 -9.65 -24.39
CA GLU A 191 10.26 -9.43 -24.02
C GLU A 191 10.72 -8.01 -24.38
N GLU A 192 10.35 -7.49 -25.55
CA GLU A 192 10.64 -6.13 -26.00
C GLU A 192 10.17 -5.03 -25.00
N TYR A 193 9.07 -5.29 -24.28
CA TYR A 193 8.61 -4.36 -23.23
C TYR A 193 9.62 -4.27 -22.10
N ILE A 194 10.17 -5.40 -21.67
CA ILE A 194 11.16 -5.47 -20.58
C ILE A 194 12.49 -4.85 -21.02
N GLU A 195 12.94 -5.13 -22.25
CA GLU A 195 14.12 -4.51 -22.83
C GLU A 195 13.97 -2.99 -22.88
N THR A 196 12.85 -2.49 -23.40
CA THR A 196 12.56 -1.04 -23.46
C THR A 196 12.60 -0.38 -22.07
N LEU A 197 12.03 -1.03 -21.05
CA LEU A 197 12.09 -0.49 -19.70
C LEU A 197 13.53 -0.52 -19.15
N SER A 198 14.30 -1.56 -19.46
CA SER A 198 15.68 -1.70 -19.02
C SER A 198 16.60 -0.64 -19.61
N ASP A 199 16.30 -0.16 -20.80
CA ASP A 199 17.05 0.91 -21.46
C ASP A 199 16.75 2.31 -20.89
N ILE A 200 15.54 2.51 -20.35
CA ILE A 200 15.05 3.83 -19.92
C ILE A 200 15.20 4.02 -18.41
N TYR A 201 14.98 2.97 -17.61
CA TYR A 201 14.91 3.07 -16.18
C TYR A 201 16.28 2.91 -15.51
N THR A 202 16.45 3.64 -14.39
CA THR A 202 17.60 3.42 -13.51
C THR A 202 17.52 2.05 -12.83
N PRO A 203 18.63 1.48 -12.35
CA PRO A 203 18.61 0.21 -11.61
C PRO A 203 17.60 0.18 -10.46
N GLN A 204 17.45 1.27 -9.71
CA GLN A 204 16.48 1.37 -8.63
C GLN A 204 15.03 1.34 -9.16
N GLN A 205 14.76 2.02 -10.27
CA GLN A 205 13.43 1.96 -10.90
C GLN A 205 13.11 0.56 -11.42
N LEU A 206 14.10 -0.16 -11.97
CA LEU A 206 13.90 -1.55 -12.41
C LEU A 206 13.57 -2.46 -11.23
N GLU A 207 14.25 -2.31 -10.09
CA GLU A 207 13.91 -3.06 -8.88
C GLU A 207 12.48 -2.80 -8.41
N ALA A 208 12.03 -1.55 -8.42
CA ALA A 208 10.65 -1.22 -8.04
C ALA A 208 9.64 -1.69 -9.08
N TYR A 209 9.85 -1.34 -10.34
CA TYR A 209 8.82 -1.41 -11.38
C TYR A 209 8.78 -2.74 -12.12
N LEU A 210 9.85 -3.54 -12.07
CA LEU A 210 9.85 -4.91 -12.60
C LEU A 210 9.84 -5.97 -11.51
N ASN A 211 10.62 -5.78 -10.43
CA ASN A 211 10.72 -6.77 -9.37
C ASN A 211 9.74 -6.57 -8.21
N GLY A 212 9.07 -5.41 -8.16
CA GLY A 212 8.12 -5.08 -7.08
C GLY A 212 8.79 -4.84 -5.73
N GLU A 213 10.07 -4.40 -5.74
CA GLU A 213 10.82 -4.11 -4.53
C GLU A 213 10.58 -2.68 -4.04
N PHE A 214 10.56 -2.52 -2.72
CA PHE A 214 10.53 -1.20 -2.13
C PHE A 214 11.97 -0.63 -2.10
N VAL A 215 12.21 0.36 -2.92
CA VAL A 215 13.50 1.04 -3.01
C VAL A 215 13.31 2.54 -2.91
N ASN A 216 14.39 3.26 -2.65
CA ASN A 216 14.33 4.72 -2.65
C ASN A 216 14.28 5.23 -4.10
N LEU A 217 13.13 5.79 -4.49
CA LEU A 217 12.89 6.38 -5.81
C LEU A 217 13.05 7.90 -5.85
N THR A 218 13.45 8.53 -4.74
CA THR A 218 13.62 9.99 -4.69
C THR A 218 14.80 10.39 -5.56
N SER A 219 14.54 11.10 -6.64
CA SER A 219 15.57 11.79 -7.42
C SER A 219 16.21 12.89 -6.56
N GLY A 220 17.52 12.89 -6.45
CA GLY A 220 18.25 13.88 -5.64
C GLY A 220 18.68 13.36 -4.26
N ASN A 221 18.95 12.09 -4.15
CA ASN A 221 19.56 11.50 -2.95
C ASN A 221 20.89 12.19 -2.66
N VAL A 222 20.93 13.00 -1.61
CA VAL A 222 22.17 13.69 -1.18
C VAL A 222 23.24 12.65 -0.79
N TYR A 223 22.81 11.49 -0.29
CA TYR A 223 23.67 10.39 0.13
C TYR A 223 23.49 9.19 -0.80
N HIS A 224 24.18 9.17 -1.94
CA HIS A 224 24.09 8.12 -2.96
C HIS A 224 24.50 6.72 -2.49
N HIS A 225 25.35 6.64 -1.46
CA HIS A 225 25.84 5.39 -0.88
C HIS A 225 25.09 4.96 0.39
N PHE A 226 23.98 5.63 0.74
CA PHE A 226 23.20 5.24 1.89
C PHE A 226 22.36 3.98 1.58
N ASP A 227 22.72 2.88 2.24
CA ASP A 227 21.93 1.64 2.25
C ASP A 227 21.27 1.45 3.62
N ARG A 228 19.96 1.18 3.62
CA ARG A 228 19.19 1.07 4.87
C ARG A 228 19.57 -0.15 5.71
N ILE A 229 20.09 -1.19 5.09
CA ILE A 229 20.50 -2.42 5.79
C ILE A 229 21.91 -2.25 6.30
N GLU A 230 22.84 -1.85 5.43
CA GLU A 230 24.25 -1.69 5.77
C GLU A 230 24.50 -0.50 6.72
N ASN A 231 23.75 0.58 6.57
CA ASN A 231 23.87 1.77 7.42
C ASN A 231 22.92 1.75 8.63
N ASN A 232 22.22 0.65 8.88
CA ASN A 232 21.42 0.49 10.09
C ASN A 232 22.30 0.09 11.27
N SER A 233 22.09 0.73 12.43
CA SER A 233 22.80 0.42 13.67
C SER A 233 21.80 -0.09 14.72
N ILE A 234 22.23 -1.09 15.48
CA ILE A 234 21.53 -1.58 16.68
C ILE A 234 22.00 -0.87 17.96
N ARG A 235 22.84 0.18 17.84
CA ARG A 235 23.37 0.95 18.96
C ARG A 235 22.24 1.62 19.73
N GLU A 236 22.10 1.29 20.99
CA GLU A 236 21.17 1.91 21.93
C GLU A 236 21.88 2.91 22.83
N ILE A 237 21.16 3.92 23.31
CA ILE A 237 21.67 4.91 24.27
C ILE A 237 22.00 4.21 25.59
N GLN A 238 23.24 4.42 26.10
CA GLN A 238 23.69 3.90 27.38
C GLN A 238 23.68 5.03 28.45
N PRO A 239 23.58 4.73 29.74
CA PRO A 239 23.47 5.74 30.80
C PRO A 239 24.61 6.79 30.85
N ASN A 240 25.77 6.43 30.35
CA ASN A 240 26.96 7.32 30.37
C ASN A 240 27.25 7.97 29.00
N ASP A 241 26.38 7.81 28.03
CA ASP A 241 26.55 8.41 26.70
C ASP A 241 26.39 9.94 26.76
N VAL A 242 27.22 10.63 26.01
CA VAL A 242 27.02 12.06 25.72
C VAL A 242 26.14 12.15 24.47
N LEU A 243 24.96 12.76 24.61
CA LEU A 243 24.03 12.90 23.49
C LEU A 243 24.31 14.17 22.70
N HIS A 244 24.58 14.01 21.42
CA HIS A 244 24.78 15.12 20.48
C HIS A 244 23.50 15.31 19.70
N ILE A 245 22.87 16.48 19.79
CA ILE A 245 21.54 16.74 19.23
C ILE A 245 21.66 17.76 18.09
N GLY A 246 21.38 17.32 16.88
CA GLY A 246 21.20 18.20 15.72
C GLY A 246 19.73 18.56 15.56
N MET A 247 19.40 19.86 15.50
CA MET A 247 18.04 20.36 15.37
C MET A 247 17.83 21.11 14.07
N ASP A 248 16.67 20.90 13.46
CA ASP A 248 16.16 21.69 12.34
C ASP A 248 15.01 22.57 12.84
N PHE A 249 15.20 23.89 12.80
CA PHE A 249 14.30 24.88 13.34
C PHE A 249 13.31 25.35 12.27
N ASN A 250 12.17 24.66 12.16
CA ASN A 250 11.07 25.04 11.27
C ASN A 250 9.88 25.59 12.05
N ILE A 251 9.07 26.40 11.42
CA ILE A 251 7.80 26.85 11.99
C ILE A 251 6.83 25.66 12.02
N THR A 252 6.36 25.28 13.22
CA THR A 252 5.37 24.22 13.48
C THR A 252 5.77 22.78 13.19
N LYS A 253 6.99 22.51 12.74
CA LYS A 253 7.49 21.14 12.46
C LYS A 253 8.99 21.06 12.70
N MET A 254 9.42 21.29 13.90
CA MET A 254 10.81 21.12 14.27
C MET A 254 11.18 19.65 14.37
N ASN A 255 12.38 19.33 13.93
CA ASN A 255 12.91 17.96 14.00
C ASN A 255 14.25 17.95 14.69
N ALA A 256 14.59 16.84 15.34
CA ALA A 256 15.91 16.63 15.91
C ALA A 256 16.38 15.20 15.67
N VAL A 257 17.70 15.05 15.48
CA VAL A 257 18.38 13.76 15.42
C VAL A 257 19.38 13.70 16.56
N ILE A 258 19.31 12.63 17.34
CA ILE A 258 20.19 12.38 18.49
C ILE A 258 21.27 11.39 18.09
N HIS A 259 22.53 11.76 18.31
CA HIS A 259 23.70 10.97 17.97
C HIS A 259 24.50 10.61 19.22
N VAL A 260 25.12 9.44 19.17
CA VAL A 260 26.21 9.04 20.06
C VAL A 260 27.51 8.96 19.24
N ILE A 261 28.61 9.35 19.83
CA ILE A 261 29.93 9.31 19.19
C ILE A 261 30.81 8.29 19.91
N ASP A 262 31.10 7.19 19.23
CA ASP A 262 32.01 6.16 19.72
C ASP A 262 33.33 6.24 18.92
N GLY A 263 34.33 6.92 19.48
CA GLY A 263 35.60 7.22 18.79
C GLY A 263 35.39 8.11 17.56
N ASN A 264 35.56 7.57 16.36
CA ASN A 264 35.34 8.28 15.09
C ASN A 264 33.95 7.96 14.45
N ILE A 265 33.17 7.10 15.07
CA ILE A 265 31.89 6.67 14.54
C ILE A 265 30.79 7.52 15.16
N LYS A 266 29.98 8.16 14.32
CA LYS A 266 28.78 8.91 14.72
C LYS A 266 27.56 8.08 14.36
N THR A 267 26.82 7.65 15.38
CA THR A 267 25.63 6.82 15.21
C THR A 267 24.38 7.62 15.59
N ALA A 268 23.44 7.75 14.66
CA ALA A 268 22.12 8.26 14.98
C ALA A 268 21.35 7.19 15.77
N VAL A 269 20.94 7.51 16.99
CA VAL A 269 20.32 6.56 17.93
C VAL A 269 18.86 6.86 18.22
N ALA A 270 18.40 8.09 17.97
CA ALA A 270 17.00 8.48 18.11
C ALA A 270 16.66 9.67 17.23
N GLU A 271 15.37 9.83 16.96
CA GLU A 271 14.82 11.01 16.29
C GLU A 271 13.60 11.55 17.04
N ILE A 272 13.38 12.86 16.90
CA ILE A 272 12.17 13.56 17.34
C ILE A 272 11.67 14.31 16.11
N VAL A 273 10.42 14.09 15.77
CA VAL A 273 9.80 14.68 14.57
C VAL A 273 8.54 15.46 14.93
N ASN A 274 8.29 16.53 14.19
CA ASN A 274 7.06 17.34 14.28
C ASN A 274 6.81 18.00 15.63
N ALA A 275 7.84 18.38 16.40
CA ALA A 275 7.65 19.24 17.54
C ALA A 275 7.15 20.63 17.08
N TYR A 276 6.20 21.19 17.80
CA TYR A 276 5.55 22.45 17.41
C TYR A 276 6.50 23.64 17.52
N ASP A 277 7.28 23.69 18.59
CA ASP A 277 8.24 24.76 18.86
C ASP A 277 9.48 24.27 19.66
N THR A 278 10.40 25.16 19.95
CA THR A 278 11.61 24.85 20.74
C THR A 278 11.30 24.42 22.16
N PHE A 279 10.24 24.95 22.75
CA PHE A 279 9.85 24.60 24.13
C PHE A 279 9.36 23.14 24.19
N GLU A 280 8.47 22.76 23.31
CA GLU A 280 7.98 21.37 23.21
C GLU A 280 9.14 20.42 22.86
N MET A 281 10.05 20.81 21.96
CA MET A 281 11.23 20.01 21.64
C MET A 281 12.07 19.70 22.87
N VAL A 282 12.34 20.71 23.71
CA VAL A 282 13.10 20.56 24.94
C VAL A 282 12.40 19.64 25.93
N GLU A 283 11.09 19.79 26.08
CA GLU A 283 10.31 18.92 26.98
C GLU A 283 10.29 17.45 26.51
N ILE A 284 10.17 17.20 25.21
CA ILE A 284 10.27 15.85 24.65
C ILE A 284 11.64 15.23 24.89
N ILE A 285 12.72 16.01 24.70
CA ILE A 285 14.08 15.54 24.94
C ILE A 285 14.25 15.16 26.41
N LYS A 286 13.85 16.01 27.34
CA LYS A 286 13.95 15.74 28.78
C LYS A 286 13.13 14.52 29.21
N GLN A 287 11.94 14.35 28.66
CA GLN A 287 11.08 13.18 28.95
C GLN A 287 11.70 11.87 28.45
N LYS A 288 12.23 11.88 27.22
CA LYS A 288 12.80 10.67 26.62
C LYS A 288 14.17 10.31 27.18
N HIS A 289 14.94 11.31 27.60
CA HIS A 289 16.33 11.14 28.05
C HIS A 289 16.60 11.86 29.39
N PRO A 290 15.89 11.52 30.47
CA PRO A 290 15.92 12.27 31.74
C PRO A 290 17.28 12.22 32.44
N ASN A 291 18.12 11.23 32.13
CA ASN A 291 19.42 11.04 32.75
C ASN A 291 20.58 11.62 31.94
N HIS A 292 20.28 12.31 30.84
CA HIS A 292 21.28 12.88 29.91
C HIS A 292 21.08 14.40 29.83
N SER A 293 21.40 15.11 30.90
CA SER A 293 21.30 16.59 30.99
C SER A 293 22.62 17.26 30.61
#